data_2db1701d4534387cd4165407efa759f7
#
_entry.id   2db1701d4534387cd4165407efa759f7
#
_cell.length_a   1.000
_cell.length_b   1.000
_cell.length_c   1.000
_cell.angle_alpha   90.00
_cell.angle_beta   90.00
_cell.angle_gamma   90.00
#
_symmetry.space_group_name_H-M   'P 1'
#
loop_
_entity.id
_entity.type
_entity.pdbx_description
1 polymer ?
#
loop_
_entity_poly.entity_id
_entity_poly.type
_entity_poly.pdbx_seq_one_letter_code
_entity_poly.pdbx_strand_id
1 'polypeptide(L)'
;MNVVQAVKQYISKMIEESGPGMKVLLMDKETTPIVSMVFAQSEILQKEVYLFERIDASSRETMKHLKCICFLRPTKENVQQLSQELHLPKYGLYYIYFSNVISKQDVKVLAEADDHEVVREVQEFYGDYIAVNPHLFSLNIVGCCQGCTTWLPKSLSRTVQGLTSVLLSLKKCPMIRYQNSSEMARRLAENVRQVINKEAALFEFRKTDITPLLLILDRRDDAVTPLLNQWTYQAMVHELLSINNNRINLSSVPGISRDLQEVVLSAEHDEFYANNLYMNFGEIGNNIKQLMEEFQKKSKGHAKVESIADMKAFVENYPQFKKMSGTVSKHVTVVGELSRLVGQHNLLEVSECEQELACQNDHSASLQKVKNLLNKEKIRDVDMLRLVMIYALRYEKHSSNEISGLVDILRKKGLNEKLRSKVQALLDYGGSQARGTDLFENEDPVAITKRFLKGLKGVENVYTQHKPLLHSILDQLTKGKLKESSYPYLGTGQLKDRPQDIIVFMIGGTTYEEALTVHCINRSVTGVRIVIGGTAVHNSKSFLEEVSQAVQGQTPTRYSNHPRW
;
A
#
# COMPACT_ATOMS: atom_id res chain seq x y z
N MET A 1 -8.49 7.85 13.59
CA MET A 1 -8.02 8.18 12.23
C MET A 1 -8.36 7.01 11.30
N ASN A 2 -9.06 7.30 10.21
CA ASN A 2 -9.47 6.30 9.21
C ASN A 2 -9.47 6.96 7.83
N VAL A 3 -8.50 6.61 6.99
CA VAL A 3 -8.33 7.23 5.66
C VAL A 3 -9.43 6.82 4.68
N VAL A 4 -9.94 5.60 4.76
CA VAL A 4 -11.06 5.14 3.92
C VAL A 4 -12.31 5.95 4.23
N GLN A 5 -12.64 6.11 5.49
CA GLN A 5 -13.81 6.87 5.92
C GLN A 5 -13.69 8.36 5.55
N ALA A 6 -12.50 8.94 5.65
CA ALA A 6 -12.24 10.33 5.28
C ALA A 6 -12.54 10.58 3.79
N VAL A 7 -12.03 9.73 2.90
CA VAL A 7 -12.30 9.83 1.45
C VAL A 7 -13.77 9.56 1.14
N LYS A 8 -14.35 8.55 1.77
CA LYS A 8 -15.76 8.19 1.60
C LYS A 8 -16.72 9.32 1.96
N GLN A 9 -16.43 10.04 3.05
CA GLN A 9 -17.19 11.21 3.46
C GLN A 9 -17.12 12.35 2.43
N TYR A 10 -15.94 12.63 1.86
CA TYR A 10 -15.80 13.64 0.81
C TYR A 10 -16.65 13.32 -0.41
N ILE A 11 -16.56 12.09 -0.90
CA ILE A 11 -17.31 11.66 -2.09
C ILE A 11 -18.81 11.68 -1.83
N SER A 12 -19.27 11.21 -0.68
CA SER A 12 -20.68 11.30 -0.29
C SER A 12 -21.17 12.75 -0.27
N LYS A 13 -20.37 13.65 0.29
CA LYS A 13 -20.70 15.08 0.37
C LYS A 13 -20.79 15.74 -1.01
N MET A 14 -19.86 15.42 -1.94
CA MET A 14 -19.94 15.91 -3.33
C MET A 14 -21.28 15.56 -3.97
N ILE A 15 -21.71 14.32 -3.80
CA ILE A 15 -22.95 13.83 -4.41
C ILE A 15 -24.16 14.47 -3.75
N GLU A 16 -24.20 14.58 -2.44
CA GLU A 16 -25.27 15.19 -1.69
C GLU A 16 -25.46 16.68 -2.00
N GLU A 17 -24.36 17.42 -2.10
CA GLU A 17 -24.39 18.87 -2.41
C GLU A 17 -24.95 19.18 -3.80
N SER A 18 -24.84 18.26 -4.75
CA SER A 18 -25.43 18.41 -6.08
C SER A 18 -26.96 18.30 -6.09
N GLY A 19 -27.57 17.87 -4.99
CA GLY A 19 -28.99 17.67 -4.86
C GLY A 19 -29.53 16.46 -5.62
N PRO A 20 -30.85 16.30 -5.73
CA PRO A 20 -31.48 15.18 -6.43
C PRO A 20 -31.30 15.27 -7.95
N GLY A 21 -31.47 14.16 -8.62
CA GLY A 21 -31.42 14.02 -10.07
C GLY A 21 -30.26 13.23 -10.59
N MET A 22 -30.34 12.89 -11.86
CA MET A 22 -29.34 12.07 -12.54
C MET A 22 -28.01 12.81 -12.71
N LYS A 23 -26.91 12.15 -12.41
CA LYS A 23 -25.58 12.73 -12.37
C LYS A 23 -24.55 11.93 -13.16
N VAL A 24 -23.56 12.64 -13.67
CA VAL A 24 -22.32 12.09 -14.22
C VAL A 24 -21.19 12.44 -13.25
N LEU A 25 -20.32 11.49 -12.95
CA LEU A 25 -19.07 11.73 -12.23
C LEU A 25 -17.94 11.80 -13.24
N LEU A 26 -17.40 13.00 -13.43
CA LEU A 26 -16.29 13.30 -14.35
C LEU A 26 -14.99 13.38 -13.58
N MET A 27 -14.07 12.48 -13.89
CA MET A 27 -12.81 12.30 -13.17
C MET A 27 -11.62 12.35 -14.11
N ASP A 28 -10.43 12.42 -13.55
CA ASP A 28 -9.19 12.20 -14.25
C ASP A 28 -8.64 10.77 -13.99
N LYS A 29 -7.50 10.49 -14.59
CA LYS A 29 -6.80 9.21 -14.45
C LYS A 29 -6.45 8.87 -12.99
N GLU A 30 -6.14 9.87 -12.17
CA GLU A 30 -5.66 9.68 -10.79
C GLU A 30 -6.81 9.68 -9.78
N THR A 31 -7.87 10.44 -10.01
CA THR A 31 -9.03 10.47 -9.12
C THR A 31 -9.98 9.28 -9.32
N THR A 32 -10.00 8.68 -10.50
CA THR A 32 -10.80 7.48 -10.76
C THR A 32 -10.50 6.35 -9.75
N PRO A 33 -9.25 5.94 -9.52
CA PRO A 33 -8.96 4.91 -8.52
C PRO A 33 -9.24 5.38 -7.09
N ILE A 34 -9.13 6.67 -6.77
CA ILE A 34 -9.46 7.19 -5.44
C ILE A 34 -10.92 6.87 -5.09
N VAL A 35 -11.82 7.12 -6.03
CA VAL A 35 -13.26 6.82 -5.86
C VAL A 35 -13.52 5.33 -5.82
N SER A 36 -12.95 4.57 -6.76
CA SER A 36 -13.21 3.14 -6.89
C SER A 36 -12.70 2.30 -5.72
N MET A 37 -11.73 2.81 -4.96
CA MET A 37 -11.21 2.13 -3.77
C MET A 37 -12.19 2.16 -2.59
N VAL A 38 -13.02 3.17 -2.48
CA VAL A 38 -13.90 3.37 -1.32
C VAL A 38 -15.38 3.14 -1.61
N PHE A 39 -15.79 3.18 -2.88
CA PHE A 39 -17.16 2.91 -3.31
C PHE A 39 -17.23 1.82 -4.37
N ALA A 40 -18.15 0.89 -4.20
CA ALA A 40 -18.56 0.00 -5.27
C ALA A 40 -19.45 0.77 -6.27
N GLN A 41 -19.39 0.39 -7.54
CA GLN A 41 -20.20 1.01 -8.59
C GLN A 41 -21.70 0.96 -8.28
N SER A 42 -22.18 -0.14 -7.71
CA SER A 42 -23.58 -0.30 -7.28
C SER A 42 -24.00 0.68 -6.19
N GLU A 43 -23.13 1.01 -5.26
CA GLU A 43 -23.43 1.99 -4.20
C GLU A 43 -23.57 3.41 -4.75
N ILE A 44 -22.69 3.79 -5.67
CA ILE A 44 -22.76 5.11 -6.31
C ILE A 44 -23.96 5.22 -7.22
N LEU A 45 -24.33 4.15 -7.91
CA LEU A 45 -25.53 4.10 -8.73
C LEU A 45 -26.81 4.37 -7.90
N GLN A 46 -26.89 3.83 -6.68
CA GLN A 46 -27.98 4.10 -5.75
C GLN A 46 -28.07 5.58 -5.33
N LYS A 47 -26.99 6.33 -5.48
CA LYS A 47 -26.91 7.77 -5.22
C LYS A 47 -27.20 8.61 -6.46
N GLU A 48 -27.82 8.03 -7.48
CA GLU A 48 -28.21 8.67 -8.74
C GLU A 48 -27.04 9.08 -9.65
N VAL A 49 -25.86 8.52 -9.45
CA VAL A 49 -24.72 8.67 -10.36
C VAL A 49 -24.76 7.53 -11.39
N TYR A 50 -25.13 7.85 -12.61
CA TYR A 50 -25.38 6.86 -13.66
C TYR A 50 -24.19 6.62 -14.58
N LEU A 51 -23.32 7.63 -14.75
CA LEU A 51 -22.18 7.57 -15.64
C LEU A 51 -20.91 7.96 -14.92
N PHE A 52 -19.85 7.26 -15.28
CA PHE A 52 -18.47 7.57 -14.89
C PHE A 52 -17.71 7.88 -16.16
N GLU A 53 -17.21 9.10 -16.28
CA GLU A 53 -16.49 9.57 -17.46
C GLU A 53 -15.14 10.14 -17.08
N ARG A 54 -14.22 10.09 -18.02
CA ARG A 54 -12.91 10.72 -17.88
C ARG A 54 -12.85 12.00 -18.68
N ILE A 55 -12.32 13.05 -18.08
CA ILE A 55 -12.18 14.36 -18.71
C ILE A 55 -11.29 14.32 -19.97
N ASP A 56 -10.34 13.41 -20.01
CA ASP A 56 -9.41 13.19 -21.13
C ASP A 56 -9.95 12.25 -22.21
N ALA A 57 -11.17 11.72 -22.06
CA ALA A 57 -11.79 10.88 -23.07
C ALA A 57 -12.20 11.71 -24.30
N SER A 58 -11.81 11.23 -25.50
CA SER A 58 -12.02 11.93 -26.75
C SER A 58 -13.47 11.93 -27.25
N SER A 59 -14.30 10.99 -26.79
CA SER A 59 -15.66 10.78 -27.28
C SER A 59 -16.66 10.66 -26.14
N ARG A 60 -16.98 11.81 -25.52
CA ARG A 60 -18.08 11.88 -24.54
C ARG A 60 -19.32 12.49 -25.20
N GLU A 61 -20.47 11.90 -24.95
CA GLU A 61 -21.74 12.40 -25.48
C GLU A 61 -22.22 13.64 -24.75
N THR A 62 -22.91 14.50 -25.46
CA THR A 62 -23.56 15.69 -24.88
C THR A 62 -24.88 15.30 -24.24
N MET A 63 -25.03 15.55 -22.95
CA MET A 63 -26.20 15.21 -22.14
C MET A 63 -26.62 16.37 -21.24
N LYS A 64 -27.23 17.40 -21.83
CA LYS A 64 -27.61 18.66 -21.16
C LYS A 64 -28.60 18.48 -20.01
N HIS A 65 -29.27 17.36 -19.93
CA HIS A 65 -30.24 17.05 -18.86
C HIS A 65 -29.58 16.50 -17.60
N LEU A 66 -28.27 16.16 -17.65
CA LEU A 66 -27.53 15.61 -16.52
C LEU A 66 -26.72 16.70 -15.79
N LYS A 67 -26.62 16.54 -14.48
CA LYS A 67 -25.65 17.27 -13.65
C LYS A 67 -24.30 16.58 -13.72
N CYS A 68 -23.23 17.36 -13.79
CA CYS A 68 -21.86 16.85 -13.77
C CYS A 68 -21.17 17.17 -12.45
N ILE A 69 -20.72 16.15 -11.75
CA ILE A 69 -19.83 16.28 -10.62
C ILE A 69 -18.43 16.02 -11.12
N CYS A 70 -17.55 17.02 -11.05
CA CYS A 70 -16.15 16.88 -11.40
C CYS A 70 -15.33 16.62 -10.14
N PHE A 71 -14.57 15.54 -10.13
CA PHE A 71 -13.56 15.28 -9.09
C PHE A 71 -12.19 15.12 -9.74
N LEU A 72 -11.37 16.15 -9.67
CA LEU A 72 -10.14 16.30 -10.45
C LEU A 72 -8.98 16.73 -9.56
N ARG A 73 -7.79 16.29 -9.91
CA ARG A 73 -6.57 16.89 -9.36
C ARG A 73 -6.36 18.30 -9.94
N PRO A 74 -5.90 19.26 -9.17
CA PRO A 74 -5.69 20.64 -9.64
C PRO A 74 -4.40 20.78 -10.45
N THR A 75 -4.24 19.97 -11.47
CA THR A 75 -3.11 20.03 -12.41
C THR A 75 -3.39 21.03 -13.52
N LYS A 76 -2.33 21.56 -14.13
CA LYS A 76 -2.47 22.47 -15.29
C LYS A 76 -3.22 21.82 -16.45
N GLU A 77 -2.97 20.54 -16.70
CA GLU A 77 -3.65 19.76 -17.74
C GLU A 77 -5.15 19.65 -17.46
N ASN A 78 -5.54 19.31 -16.23
CA ASN A 78 -6.93 19.21 -15.85
C ASN A 78 -7.64 20.56 -15.89
N VAL A 79 -7.00 21.63 -15.45
CA VAL A 79 -7.56 22.99 -15.53
C VAL A 79 -7.78 23.41 -16.99
N GLN A 80 -6.85 23.10 -17.88
CA GLN A 80 -6.98 23.37 -19.31
C GLN A 80 -8.13 22.57 -19.92
N GLN A 81 -8.21 21.28 -19.67
CA GLN A 81 -9.30 20.43 -20.17
C GLN A 81 -10.66 20.85 -19.63
N LEU A 82 -10.72 21.22 -18.36
CA LEU A 82 -11.96 21.73 -17.75
C LEU A 82 -12.36 23.09 -18.33
N SER A 83 -11.41 23.97 -18.63
CA SER A 83 -11.67 25.23 -19.32
C SER A 83 -12.28 25.00 -20.70
N GLN A 84 -11.76 24.06 -21.47
CA GLN A 84 -12.31 23.66 -22.77
C GLN A 84 -13.72 23.09 -22.62
N GLU A 85 -13.96 22.26 -21.60
CA GLU A 85 -15.27 21.71 -21.28
C GLU A 85 -16.29 22.82 -20.98
N LEU A 86 -15.91 23.84 -20.22
CA LEU A 86 -16.81 24.94 -19.85
C LEU A 86 -17.10 25.89 -21.03
N HIS A 87 -16.21 26.02 -21.99
CA HIS A 87 -16.48 26.77 -23.23
C HIS A 87 -17.52 26.07 -24.12
N LEU A 88 -17.54 24.76 -24.13
CA LEU A 88 -18.52 23.94 -24.86
C LEU A 88 -19.06 22.84 -23.95
N PRO A 89 -19.92 23.18 -23.00
CA PRO A 89 -20.37 22.26 -21.97
C PRO A 89 -21.22 21.13 -22.54
N LYS A 90 -20.91 19.90 -22.13
CA LYS A 90 -21.66 18.70 -22.50
C LYS A 90 -22.81 18.40 -21.55
N TYR A 91 -22.77 18.94 -20.34
CA TYR A 91 -23.75 18.71 -19.28
C TYR A 91 -24.45 19.99 -18.90
N GLY A 92 -25.57 19.88 -18.16
CA GLY A 92 -26.41 21.03 -17.85
C GLY A 92 -25.86 21.93 -16.75
N LEU A 93 -25.35 21.33 -15.67
CA LEU A 93 -24.78 22.03 -14.53
C LEU A 93 -23.49 21.31 -14.07
N TYR A 94 -22.56 22.10 -13.56
CA TYR A 94 -21.25 21.59 -13.09
C TYR A 94 -21.03 21.92 -11.63
N TYR A 95 -20.68 20.89 -10.86
CA TYR A 95 -20.24 20.94 -9.47
C TYR A 95 -18.78 20.47 -9.44
N ILE A 96 -17.84 21.36 -9.20
CA ILE A 96 -16.41 21.10 -9.37
C ILE A 96 -15.75 20.95 -8.00
N TYR A 97 -15.07 19.81 -7.81
CA TYR A 97 -14.33 19.49 -6.60
C TYR A 97 -12.91 19.10 -6.96
N PHE A 98 -11.94 19.86 -6.44
CA PHE A 98 -10.53 19.53 -6.60
C PHE A 98 -10.04 18.69 -5.45
N SER A 99 -9.23 17.70 -5.74
CA SER A 99 -8.69 16.76 -4.74
C SER A 99 -7.60 17.35 -3.86
N ASN A 100 -7.16 18.56 -4.15
CA ASN A 100 -6.13 19.28 -3.41
C ASN A 100 -6.30 20.80 -3.59
N VAL A 101 -5.40 21.58 -2.98
CA VAL A 101 -5.41 23.03 -3.05
C VAL A 101 -5.25 23.50 -4.50
N ILE A 102 -6.19 24.33 -4.97
CA ILE A 102 -6.14 24.97 -6.29
C ILE A 102 -5.67 26.42 -6.16
N SER A 103 -4.88 26.89 -7.09
CA SER A 103 -4.42 28.27 -7.12
C SER A 103 -5.55 29.25 -7.47
N LYS A 104 -5.47 30.47 -6.94
CA LYS A 104 -6.42 31.55 -7.30
C LYS A 104 -6.38 31.86 -8.80
N GLN A 105 -5.21 31.75 -9.42
CA GLN A 105 -5.05 31.96 -10.85
C GLN A 105 -5.83 30.92 -11.66
N ASP A 106 -5.77 29.64 -11.27
CA ASP A 106 -6.52 28.57 -11.95
C ASP A 106 -8.01 28.71 -11.77
N VAL A 107 -8.47 29.13 -10.58
CA VAL A 107 -9.89 29.45 -10.35
C VAL A 107 -10.36 30.59 -11.26
N LYS A 108 -9.52 31.63 -11.44
CA LYS A 108 -9.81 32.73 -12.34
C LYS A 108 -9.92 32.27 -13.79
N VAL A 109 -9.01 31.42 -14.24
CA VAL A 109 -9.06 30.83 -15.59
C VAL A 109 -10.38 30.08 -15.82
N LEU A 110 -10.81 29.30 -14.84
CA LEU A 110 -12.08 28.57 -14.93
C LEU A 110 -13.29 29.50 -14.92
N ALA A 111 -13.27 30.53 -14.10
CA ALA A 111 -14.34 31.52 -14.06
C ALA A 111 -14.50 32.26 -15.40
N GLU A 112 -13.39 32.62 -16.02
CA GLU A 112 -13.36 33.26 -17.36
C GLU A 112 -13.81 32.30 -18.47
N ALA A 113 -13.64 30.98 -18.28
CA ALA A 113 -14.08 29.97 -19.24
C ALA A 113 -15.57 29.61 -19.14
N ASP A 114 -16.24 29.96 -18.05
CA ASP A 114 -17.64 29.66 -17.82
C ASP A 114 -18.58 30.64 -18.53
N ASP A 115 -18.48 30.70 -19.86
CA ASP A 115 -19.28 31.59 -20.70
C ASP A 115 -20.80 31.33 -20.63
N HIS A 116 -21.15 30.09 -20.31
CA HIS A 116 -22.56 29.63 -20.25
C HIS A 116 -23.14 29.68 -18.83
N GLU A 117 -22.36 30.13 -17.84
CA GLU A 117 -22.81 30.22 -16.44
C GLU A 117 -23.35 28.88 -15.88
N VAL A 118 -22.69 27.77 -16.22
CA VAL A 118 -23.13 26.42 -15.84
C VAL A 118 -22.47 25.91 -14.54
N VAL A 119 -21.44 26.58 -14.03
CA VAL A 119 -20.77 26.19 -12.79
C VAL A 119 -21.59 26.65 -11.59
N ARG A 120 -21.91 25.73 -10.69
CA ARG A 120 -22.67 25.98 -9.46
C ARG A 120 -21.82 25.93 -8.20
N GLU A 121 -20.74 25.14 -8.20
CA GLU A 121 -19.89 24.93 -7.05
C GLU A 121 -18.44 24.74 -7.47
N VAL A 122 -17.51 25.31 -6.72
CA VAL A 122 -16.08 25.04 -6.80
C VAL A 122 -15.55 24.89 -5.39
N GLN A 123 -15.09 23.69 -5.03
CA GLN A 123 -14.56 23.39 -3.70
C GLN A 123 -13.28 22.56 -3.79
N GLU A 124 -12.57 22.49 -2.66
CA GLU A 124 -11.41 21.62 -2.45
C GLU A 124 -11.79 20.51 -1.47
N PHE A 125 -11.68 19.25 -1.89
CA PHE A 125 -11.90 18.07 -1.06
C PHE A 125 -10.62 17.21 -1.05
N TYR A 126 -9.90 17.22 0.04
CA TYR A 126 -8.51 16.76 0.18
C TYR A 126 -8.40 15.22 0.24
N GLY A 127 -8.79 14.56 -0.83
CA GLY A 127 -8.71 13.10 -1.01
C GLY A 127 -7.71 12.71 -2.08
N ASP A 128 -6.52 13.32 -2.10
CA ASP A 128 -5.51 13.15 -3.14
C ASP A 128 -4.53 12.00 -2.83
N TYR A 129 -5.08 10.86 -2.47
CA TYR A 129 -4.35 9.63 -2.15
C TYR A 129 -5.24 8.40 -2.30
N ILE A 130 -4.63 7.23 -2.37
CA ILE A 130 -5.34 5.94 -2.43
C ILE A 130 -5.50 5.40 -1.01
N ALA A 131 -6.73 5.32 -0.52
CA ALA A 131 -7.06 4.70 0.76
C ALA A 131 -7.19 3.18 0.56
N VAL A 132 -6.19 2.42 1.00
CA VAL A 132 -6.11 0.96 0.80
C VAL A 132 -6.87 0.22 1.88
N ASN A 133 -6.56 0.52 3.13
CA ASN A 133 -7.23 0.02 4.34
C ASN A 133 -7.54 1.22 5.24
N PRO A 134 -8.34 1.07 6.30
CA PRO A 134 -8.66 2.19 7.21
C PRO A 134 -7.43 2.93 7.77
N HIS A 135 -6.30 2.24 7.91
CA HIS A 135 -5.05 2.81 8.43
C HIS A 135 -3.87 2.66 7.47
N LEU A 136 -4.14 2.43 6.19
CA LEU A 136 -3.12 2.30 5.15
C LEU A 136 -3.49 3.12 3.91
N PHE A 137 -2.59 3.98 3.44
CA PHE A 137 -2.72 4.73 2.20
C PHE A 137 -1.49 4.60 1.30
N SER A 138 -1.67 4.87 0.02
CA SER A 138 -0.61 4.86 -0.99
C SER A 138 -0.78 6.02 -1.95
N LEU A 139 0.32 6.46 -2.53
CA LEU A 139 0.31 7.46 -3.60
C LEU A 139 0.48 6.83 -5.00
N ASN A 140 0.65 5.52 -5.07
CA ASN A 140 0.89 4.76 -6.31
C ASN A 140 2.05 5.33 -7.16
N ILE A 141 3.14 5.72 -6.50
CA ILE A 141 4.37 6.18 -7.13
C ILE A 141 5.40 5.06 -7.05
N VAL A 142 5.86 4.56 -8.18
CA VAL A 142 7.01 3.66 -8.29
C VAL A 142 8.18 4.44 -8.87
N GLY A 143 9.35 4.33 -8.24
CA GLY A 143 10.53 5.06 -8.66
C GLY A 143 10.54 6.53 -8.24
N CYS A 144 10.68 6.78 -6.93
CA CYS A 144 10.65 8.14 -6.38
C CYS A 144 12.00 8.85 -6.33
N CYS A 145 13.12 8.12 -6.53
CA CYS A 145 14.46 8.69 -6.40
C CYS A 145 15.35 8.37 -7.60
N GLN A 146 16.38 9.20 -7.74
CA GLN A 146 17.48 9.03 -8.67
C GLN A 146 18.79 8.96 -7.87
N GLY A 147 19.60 7.92 -8.11
CA GLY A 147 20.84 7.73 -7.38
C GLY A 147 20.64 7.43 -5.88
N CYS A 148 19.53 6.86 -5.49
CA CYS A 148 19.14 6.42 -4.15
C CYS A 148 18.94 7.51 -3.10
N THR A 149 19.51 8.69 -3.25
CA THR A 149 19.52 9.76 -2.23
C THR A 149 18.82 11.05 -2.64
N THR A 150 18.44 11.15 -3.90
CA THR A 150 17.87 12.38 -4.47
C THR A 150 16.47 12.13 -4.99
N TRP A 151 15.53 12.97 -4.58
CA TRP A 151 14.19 12.96 -5.11
C TRP A 151 14.16 13.26 -6.61
N LEU A 152 13.36 12.50 -7.36
CA LEU A 152 12.86 12.97 -8.64
C LEU A 152 11.93 14.18 -8.36
N PRO A 153 12.12 15.33 -8.99
CA PRO A 153 11.34 16.55 -8.67
C PRO A 153 9.83 16.36 -8.75
N LYS A 154 9.35 15.65 -9.76
CA LYS A 154 7.92 15.33 -9.91
C LYS A 154 7.40 14.43 -8.80
N SER A 155 8.19 13.45 -8.37
CA SER A 155 7.83 12.54 -7.29
C SER A 155 7.82 13.24 -5.94
N LEU A 156 8.74 14.14 -5.67
CA LEU A 156 8.73 14.96 -4.46
C LEU A 156 7.47 15.84 -4.41
N SER A 157 7.20 16.57 -5.48
CA SER A 157 6.02 17.44 -5.56
C SER A 157 4.72 16.64 -5.35
N ARG A 158 4.58 15.51 -6.03
CA ARG A 158 3.41 14.63 -5.88
C ARG A 158 3.29 14.07 -4.46
N THR A 159 4.41 13.69 -3.85
CA THR A 159 4.43 13.15 -2.47
C THR A 159 4.03 14.22 -1.45
N VAL A 160 4.54 15.42 -1.59
CA VAL A 160 4.13 16.56 -0.72
C VAL A 160 2.63 16.82 -0.84
N GLN A 161 2.10 16.87 -2.05
CA GLN A 161 0.67 17.09 -2.30
C GLN A 161 -0.18 15.97 -1.69
N GLY A 162 0.17 14.72 -1.92
CA GLY A 162 -0.56 13.58 -1.38
C GLY A 162 -0.52 13.52 0.14
N LEU A 163 0.65 13.66 0.73
CA LEU A 163 0.82 13.60 2.17
C LEU A 163 0.10 14.76 2.89
N THR A 164 0.16 15.96 2.36
CA THR A 164 -0.59 17.11 2.92
C THR A 164 -2.09 16.93 2.79
N SER A 165 -2.58 16.31 1.73
CA SER A 165 -4.00 15.97 1.60
C SER A 165 -4.45 14.95 2.65
N VAL A 166 -3.61 13.98 2.98
CA VAL A 166 -3.88 13.05 4.10
C VAL A 166 -4.04 13.81 5.41
N LEU A 167 -3.12 14.72 5.71
CA LEU A 167 -3.18 15.55 6.91
C LEU A 167 -4.47 16.38 6.97
N LEU A 168 -4.83 17.02 5.87
CA LEU A 168 -6.06 17.81 5.76
C LEU A 168 -7.32 16.95 5.90
N SER A 169 -7.37 15.80 5.26
CA SER A 169 -8.52 14.89 5.33
C SER A 169 -8.73 14.30 6.72
N LEU A 170 -7.65 14.03 7.44
CA LEU A 170 -7.68 13.55 8.83
C LEU A 170 -7.79 14.69 9.86
N LYS A 171 -7.73 15.93 9.40
CA LYS A 171 -7.77 17.15 10.24
C LYS A 171 -6.65 17.15 11.28
N LYS A 172 -5.42 16.92 10.85
CA LYS A 172 -4.24 16.88 11.69
C LYS A 172 -3.20 17.91 11.25
N CYS A 173 -2.71 18.69 12.20
CA CYS A 173 -1.57 19.58 12.05
C CYS A 173 -0.44 19.06 12.94
N PRO A 174 0.42 18.15 12.44
CA PRO A 174 1.36 17.43 13.27
C PRO A 174 2.66 18.18 13.49
N MET A 175 3.37 17.82 14.57
CA MET A 175 4.82 17.94 14.62
C MET A 175 5.44 16.87 13.71
N ILE A 176 6.61 17.15 13.18
CA ILE A 176 7.26 16.27 12.20
C ILE A 176 8.57 15.77 12.80
N ARG A 177 8.74 14.45 12.76
CA ARG A 177 10.02 13.76 12.97
C ARG A 177 10.40 13.03 11.69
N TYR A 178 11.68 12.91 11.43
CA TYR A 178 12.18 12.26 10.23
C TYR A 178 13.43 11.45 10.51
N GLN A 179 13.69 10.46 9.69
CA GLN A 179 14.90 9.66 9.75
C GLN A 179 16.11 10.53 9.39
N ASN A 180 16.99 10.76 10.37
CA ASN A 180 18.12 11.69 10.23
C ASN A 180 19.15 11.24 9.16
N SER A 181 19.30 9.93 8.98
CA SER A 181 20.21 9.36 7.97
C SER A 181 19.72 9.51 6.52
N SER A 182 18.49 9.98 6.32
CA SER A 182 17.88 10.15 4.99
C SER A 182 17.71 11.62 4.63
N GLU A 183 18.47 12.06 3.64
CA GLU A 183 18.31 13.41 3.07
C GLU A 183 16.93 13.57 2.40
N MET A 184 16.42 12.49 1.78
CA MET A 184 15.08 12.49 1.18
C MET A 184 13.99 12.70 2.24
N ALA A 185 14.13 12.08 3.42
CA ALA A 185 13.19 12.25 4.52
C ALA A 185 13.22 13.67 5.08
N ARG A 186 14.40 14.25 5.26
CA ARG A 186 14.56 15.64 5.70
C ARG A 186 13.90 16.61 4.72
N ARG A 187 14.16 16.44 3.44
CA ARG A 187 13.62 17.32 2.39
C ARG A 187 12.09 17.22 2.28
N LEU A 188 11.54 16.03 2.41
CA LEU A 188 10.09 15.86 2.46
C LEU A 188 9.49 16.55 3.68
N ALA A 189 10.11 16.38 4.86
CA ALA A 189 9.70 17.04 6.10
C ALA A 189 9.68 18.56 5.95
N GLU A 190 10.74 19.14 5.41
CA GLU A 190 10.85 20.58 5.17
C GLU A 190 9.76 21.08 4.21
N ASN A 191 9.53 20.36 3.10
CA ASN A 191 8.54 20.77 2.10
C ASN A 191 7.11 20.65 2.64
N VAL A 192 6.81 19.62 3.42
CA VAL A 192 5.50 19.49 4.09
C VAL A 192 5.30 20.65 5.07
N ARG A 193 6.33 21.01 5.85
CA ARG A 193 6.26 22.15 6.78
C ARG A 193 6.01 23.46 6.03
N GLN A 194 6.65 23.66 4.88
CA GLN A 194 6.43 24.85 4.06
C GLN A 194 4.97 24.94 3.58
N VAL A 195 4.37 23.84 3.15
CA VAL A 195 2.95 23.81 2.74
C VAL A 195 2.04 24.12 3.93
N ILE A 196 2.28 23.53 5.09
CA ILE A 196 1.49 23.80 6.31
C ILE A 196 1.56 25.29 6.66
N ASN A 197 2.75 25.92 6.59
CA ASN A 197 2.92 27.32 6.88
C ASN A 197 2.25 28.23 5.83
N LYS A 198 2.38 27.87 4.54
CA LYS A 198 1.75 28.62 3.44
C LYS A 198 0.24 28.59 3.50
N GLU A 199 -0.32 27.42 3.82
CA GLU A 199 -1.77 27.18 3.88
C GLU A 199 -2.26 27.11 5.35
N ALA A 200 -1.69 27.92 6.23
CA ALA A 200 -1.94 27.88 7.66
C ALA A 200 -3.42 27.91 8.03
N ALA A 201 -4.23 28.68 7.30
CA ALA A 201 -5.67 28.75 7.51
C ALA A 201 -6.38 27.40 7.31
N LEU A 202 -5.89 26.54 6.41
CA LEU A 202 -6.46 25.20 6.18
C LEU A 202 -6.13 24.22 7.31
N PHE A 203 -5.07 24.48 8.07
CA PHE A 203 -4.60 23.63 9.17
C PHE A 203 -5.05 24.14 10.56
N GLU A 204 -5.96 25.10 10.62
CA GLU A 204 -6.58 25.57 11.86
C GLU A 204 -7.66 24.59 12.33
N PHE A 205 -7.23 23.45 12.87
CA PHE A 205 -8.13 22.45 13.42
C PHE A 205 -8.34 22.68 14.93
N ARG A 206 -9.40 22.04 15.46
CA ARG A 206 -9.62 22.01 16.91
C ARG A 206 -8.38 21.42 17.59
N LYS A 207 -7.83 22.17 18.54
CA LYS A 207 -6.66 21.72 19.32
C LYS A 207 -7.00 20.47 20.12
N THR A 208 -6.12 19.50 20.06
CA THR A 208 -6.12 18.31 20.90
C THR A 208 -5.15 18.47 22.05
N ASP A 209 -5.35 17.75 23.15
CA ASP A 209 -4.47 17.82 24.32
C ASP A 209 -3.03 17.45 23.97
N ILE A 210 -2.86 16.48 23.06
CA ILE A 210 -1.55 16.04 22.57
C ILE A 210 -1.49 16.30 21.06
N THR A 211 -0.42 16.99 20.64
CA THR A 211 -0.18 17.29 19.22
C THR A 211 0.06 16.00 18.44
N PRO A 212 -0.57 15.82 17.28
CA PRO A 212 -0.29 14.68 16.39
C PRO A 212 1.17 14.67 15.93
N LEU A 213 1.65 13.51 15.54
CA LEU A 213 3.01 13.32 15.04
C LEU A 213 2.97 12.73 13.61
N LEU A 214 3.76 13.33 12.72
CA LEU A 214 4.13 12.76 11.43
C LEU A 214 5.57 12.23 11.52
N LEU A 215 5.75 10.95 11.25
CA LEU A 215 7.06 10.30 11.21
C LEU A 215 7.39 9.89 9.78
N ILE A 216 8.45 10.45 9.22
CA ILE A 216 8.91 10.19 7.85
C ILE A 216 10.11 9.26 7.89
N LEU A 217 9.97 8.10 7.24
CA LEU A 217 10.96 7.04 7.17
C LEU A 217 11.38 6.78 5.72
N ASP A 218 12.52 6.15 5.54
CA ASP A 218 13.07 5.77 4.24
C ASP A 218 13.20 4.24 4.15
N ARG A 219 12.66 3.67 3.07
CA ARG A 219 12.72 2.22 2.78
C ARG A 219 14.14 1.66 2.81
N ARG A 220 15.14 2.49 2.52
CA ARG A 220 16.54 2.07 2.47
C ARG A 220 17.07 1.54 3.80
N ASP A 221 16.48 1.91 4.92
CA ASP A 221 16.87 1.39 6.24
C ASP A 221 16.41 -0.05 6.49
N ASP A 222 15.39 -0.51 5.79
CA ASP A 222 14.90 -1.90 5.86
C ASP A 222 14.57 -2.43 4.47
N ALA A 223 15.57 -2.95 3.79
CA ALA A 223 15.42 -3.61 2.50
C ALA A 223 15.07 -5.10 2.61
N VAL A 224 15.03 -5.66 3.82
CA VAL A 224 14.72 -7.08 4.06
C VAL A 224 13.21 -7.33 4.01
N THR A 225 12.41 -6.55 4.71
CA THR A 225 10.96 -6.75 4.83
C THR A 225 10.26 -6.94 3.48
N PRO A 226 10.49 -6.12 2.43
CA PRO A 226 9.82 -6.33 1.15
C PRO A 226 10.28 -7.55 0.36
N LEU A 227 11.37 -8.19 0.75
CA LEU A 227 11.91 -9.38 0.07
C LEU A 227 11.37 -10.70 0.60
N LEU A 228 10.78 -10.71 1.79
CA LEU A 228 10.29 -11.92 2.44
C LEU A 228 8.94 -12.37 1.91
N ASN A 229 8.73 -13.67 1.80
CA ASN A 229 7.39 -14.22 1.64
C ASN A 229 6.57 -13.92 2.90
N GLN A 230 5.34 -13.49 2.70
CA GLN A 230 4.40 -13.21 3.77
C GLN A 230 3.32 -14.30 3.81
N TRP A 231 2.77 -14.55 5.00
CA TRP A 231 1.82 -15.65 5.23
C TRP A 231 0.49 -15.19 5.77
N THR A 232 0.23 -13.89 5.79
CA THR A 232 -1.09 -13.31 6.00
C THR A 232 -1.81 -13.11 4.67
N TYR A 233 -3.12 -13.17 4.67
CA TYR A 233 -3.92 -13.28 3.43
C TYR A 233 -3.63 -12.15 2.44
N GLN A 234 -3.83 -10.90 2.85
CA GLN A 234 -3.63 -9.75 1.95
C GLN A 234 -2.19 -9.66 1.44
N ALA A 235 -1.22 -9.87 2.30
CA ALA A 235 0.19 -9.84 1.93
C ALA A 235 0.57 -10.97 0.96
N MET A 236 0.07 -12.19 1.19
CA MET A 236 0.27 -13.31 0.26
C MET A 236 -0.34 -13.06 -1.12
N VAL A 237 -1.56 -12.56 -1.14
CA VAL A 237 -2.24 -12.24 -2.39
C VAL A 237 -1.43 -11.22 -3.18
N HIS A 238 -0.91 -10.19 -2.52
CA HIS A 238 -0.08 -9.18 -3.19
C HIS A 238 1.25 -9.75 -3.70
N GLU A 239 1.90 -10.59 -2.92
CA GLU A 239 3.17 -11.22 -3.31
C GLU A 239 3.01 -12.18 -4.49
N LEU A 240 1.99 -13.03 -4.47
CA LEU A 240 1.84 -14.12 -5.44
C LEU A 240 0.97 -13.76 -6.65
N LEU A 241 0.00 -12.87 -6.48
CA LEU A 241 -0.98 -12.53 -7.51
C LEU A 241 -0.96 -11.05 -7.92
N SER A 242 -0.32 -10.20 -7.15
CA SER A 242 -0.29 -8.73 -7.29
C SER A 242 -1.65 -8.06 -7.18
N ILE A 243 -1.83 -7.28 -6.12
CA ILE A 243 -3.03 -6.45 -5.93
C ILE A 243 -2.75 -5.06 -6.53
N ASN A 244 -3.60 -4.64 -7.44
CA ASN A 244 -3.54 -3.30 -8.04
C ASN A 244 -4.90 -2.62 -7.86
N ASN A 245 -4.97 -1.60 -7.01
CA ASN A 245 -6.21 -0.90 -6.67
C ASN A 245 -7.35 -1.86 -6.30
N ASN A 246 -7.12 -2.74 -5.34
CA ASN A 246 -8.01 -3.80 -4.87
C ASN A 246 -8.33 -4.90 -5.92
N ARG A 247 -7.70 -4.90 -7.07
CA ARG A 247 -7.97 -5.84 -8.15
C ARG A 247 -6.86 -6.86 -8.32
N ILE A 248 -7.27 -8.10 -8.59
CA ILE A 248 -6.40 -9.22 -8.90
C ILE A 248 -6.77 -9.76 -10.26
N ASN A 249 -5.78 -10.02 -11.12
CA ASN A 249 -5.96 -10.66 -12.40
C ASN A 249 -5.66 -12.16 -12.27
N LEU A 250 -6.69 -12.99 -12.45
CA LEU A 250 -6.59 -14.46 -12.42
C LEU A 250 -6.71 -15.10 -13.80
N SER A 251 -6.63 -14.32 -14.88
CA SER A 251 -6.82 -14.83 -16.25
C SER A 251 -5.80 -15.91 -16.66
N SER A 252 -4.62 -15.93 -16.03
CA SER A 252 -3.59 -16.95 -16.26
C SER A 252 -3.84 -18.27 -15.53
N VAL A 253 -4.82 -18.33 -14.62
CA VAL A 253 -5.15 -19.54 -13.87
C VAL A 253 -5.90 -20.53 -14.77
N PRO A 254 -5.43 -21.78 -14.91
CA PRO A 254 -6.10 -22.76 -15.75
C PRO A 254 -7.52 -23.06 -15.29
N GLY A 255 -8.47 -23.11 -16.23
CA GLY A 255 -9.85 -23.48 -15.96
C GLY A 255 -10.70 -22.43 -15.24
N ILE A 256 -10.22 -21.19 -15.16
CA ILE A 256 -10.95 -20.11 -14.51
C ILE A 256 -12.17 -19.69 -15.33
N SER A 257 -13.31 -19.46 -14.66
CA SER A 257 -14.50 -18.92 -15.31
C SER A 257 -14.31 -17.44 -15.66
N ARG A 258 -15.03 -16.96 -16.66
CA ARG A 258 -14.94 -15.55 -17.11
C ARG A 258 -15.17 -14.55 -15.98
N ASP A 259 -16.14 -14.84 -15.12
CA ASP A 259 -16.54 -13.96 -14.01
C ASP A 259 -15.48 -13.84 -12.91
N LEU A 260 -14.52 -14.78 -12.85
CA LEU A 260 -13.45 -14.81 -11.86
C LEU A 260 -12.08 -14.45 -12.42
N GLN A 261 -11.99 -14.05 -13.70
CA GLN A 261 -10.72 -13.63 -14.30
C GLN A 261 -10.19 -12.34 -13.70
N GLU A 262 -11.07 -11.44 -13.29
CA GLU A 262 -10.73 -10.23 -12.54
C GLU A 262 -11.56 -10.20 -11.26
N VAL A 263 -10.88 -10.15 -10.12
CA VAL A 263 -11.48 -10.21 -8.79
C VAL A 263 -11.17 -8.92 -8.04
N VAL A 264 -12.18 -8.36 -7.40
CA VAL A 264 -12.02 -7.20 -6.50
C VAL A 264 -12.01 -7.69 -5.06
N LEU A 265 -10.95 -7.36 -4.32
CA LEU A 265 -10.81 -7.58 -2.88
C LEU A 265 -10.90 -6.25 -2.14
N SER A 266 -12.04 -5.98 -1.54
CA SER A 266 -12.29 -4.76 -0.78
C SER A 266 -12.84 -5.09 0.61
N ALA A 267 -12.14 -4.66 1.65
CA ALA A 267 -12.59 -4.83 3.03
C ALA A 267 -13.90 -4.07 3.33
N GLU A 268 -14.19 -3.00 2.59
CA GLU A 268 -15.41 -2.21 2.74
C GLU A 268 -16.67 -2.96 2.26
N HIS A 269 -16.52 -3.84 1.26
CA HIS A 269 -17.64 -4.49 0.57
C HIS A 269 -17.68 -6.00 0.76
N ASP A 270 -16.66 -6.58 1.36
CA ASP A 270 -16.49 -8.01 1.56
C ASP A 270 -16.15 -8.30 3.02
N GLU A 271 -17.16 -8.73 3.78
CA GLU A 271 -17.02 -9.02 5.21
C GLU A 271 -16.01 -10.13 5.49
N PHE A 272 -16.01 -11.19 4.66
CA PHE A 272 -15.02 -12.25 4.79
C PHE A 272 -13.60 -11.72 4.63
N TYR A 273 -13.36 -10.90 3.62
CA TYR A 273 -12.05 -10.29 3.40
C TYR A 273 -11.67 -9.36 4.56
N ALA A 274 -12.59 -8.51 5.01
CA ALA A 274 -12.36 -7.62 6.15
C ALA A 274 -11.93 -8.36 7.42
N ASN A 275 -12.54 -9.50 7.69
CA ASN A 275 -12.27 -10.32 8.89
C ASN A 275 -10.99 -11.17 8.76
N ASN A 276 -10.51 -11.39 7.53
CA ASN A 276 -9.44 -12.37 7.26
C ASN A 276 -8.17 -11.79 6.64
N LEU A 277 -8.16 -10.52 6.26
CA LEU A 277 -7.02 -9.96 5.52
C LEU A 277 -5.68 -10.04 6.28
N TYR A 278 -5.70 -10.02 7.60
CA TYR A 278 -4.52 -10.18 8.45
C TYR A 278 -4.37 -11.58 9.06
N MET A 279 -5.25 -12.51 8.74
CA MET A 279 -5.14 -13.89 9.21
C MET A 279 -4.05 -14.64 8.45
N ASN A 280 -3.40 -15.58 9.13
CA ASN A 280 -2.39 -16.41 8.50
C ASN A 280 -3.01 -17.47 7.58
N PHE A 281 -2.19 -18.02 6.68
CA PHE A 281 -2.65 -18.94 5.63
C PHE A 281 -3.34 -20.21 6.17
N GLY A 282 -2.87 -20.77 7.29
CA GLY A 282 -3.51 -21.92 7.92
C GLY A 282 -4.90 -21.60 8.45
N GLU A 283 -5.08 -20.46 9.09
CA GLU A 283 -6.39 -20.00 9.57
C GLU A 283 -7.36 -19.69 8.44
N ILE A 284 -6.86 -19.11 7.33
CA ILE A 284 -7.68 -18.84 6.14
C ILE A 284 -8.28 -20.13 5.57
N GLY A 285 -7.51 -21.21 5.50
CA GLY A 285 -8.00 -22.49 5.03
C GLY A 285 -9.20 -22.99 5.85
N ASN A 286 -9.11 -22.88 7.16
CA ASN A 286 -10.20 -23.25 8.08
C ASN A 286 -11.42 -22.32 7.94
N ASN A 287 -11.19 -21.02 7.84
CA ASN A 287 -12.26 -20.03 7.72
C ASN A 287 -13.00 -20.14 6.38
N ILE A 288 -12.31 -20.46 5.28
CA ILE A 288 -12.93 -20.78 3.99
C ILE A 288 -13.81 -22.02 4.11
N LYS A 289 -13.35 -23.05 4.77
CA LYS A 289 -14.15 -24.28 4.99
C LYS A 289 -15.44 -23.96 5.74
N GLN A 290 -15.37 -23.17 6.80
CA GLN A 290 -16.56 -22.73 7.56
C GLN A 290 -17.51 -21.91 6.68
N LEU A 291 -16.98 -20.99 5.87
CA LEU A 291 -17.77 -20.18 4.93
C LEU A 291 -18.52 -21.07 3.91
N MET A 292 -17.85 -22.09 3.38
CA MET A 292 -18.47 -23.07 2.48
C MET A 292 -19.57 -23.87 3.16
N GLU A 293 -19.37 -24.32 4.39
CA GLU A 293 -20.36 -25.06 5.17
C GLU A 293 -21.61 -24.20 5.47
N GLU A 294 -21.42 -22.95 5.86
CA GLU A 294 -22.52 -21.99 6.05
C GLU A 294 -23.31 -21.75 4.76
N PHE A 295 -22.61 -21.58 3.64
CA PHE A 295 -23.24 -21.44 2.34
C PHE A 295 -24.04 -22.65 1.94
N GLN A 296 -23.52 -23.87 2.15
CA GLN A 296 -24.22 -25.12 1.86
C GLN A 296 -25.48 -25.28 2.70
N LYS A 297 -25.44 -24.95 4.00
CA LYS A 297 -26.62 -24.97 4.88
C LYS A 297 -27.71 -24.02 4.40
N LYS A 298 -27.35 -22.80 4.03
CA LYS A 298 -28.29 -21.80 3.49
C LYS A 298 -28.84 -22.22 2.13
N SER A 299 -28.01 -22.81 1.28
CA SER A 299 -28.40 -23.35 -0.03
C SER A 299 -29.44 -24.49 0.09
N LYS A 300 -29.24 -25.42 1.04
CA LYS A 300 -30.18 -26.50 1.30
C LYS A 300 -31.52 -26.00 1.84
N GLY A 301 -31.49 -24.94 2.65
CA GLY A 301 -32.68 -24.25 3.15
C GLY A 301 -33.52 -23.61 2.05
N HIS A 302 -32.86 -23.13 0.98
CA HIS A 302 -33.55 -22.55 -0.17
C HIS A 302 -34.10 -23.56 -1.19
N ALA A 303 -33.66 -24.82 -1.12
CA ALA A 303 -34.15 -25.87 -2.01
C ALA A 303 -35.56 -26.41 -1.66
N LYS A 304 -36.12 -26.02 -0.53
CA LYS A 304 -37.48 -26.39 -0.07
C LYS A 304 -38.40 -25.16 -0.09
N VAL A 305 -38.86 -24.79 -1.27
CA VAL A 305 -39.90 -23.79 -1.43
C VAL A 305 -41.22 -24.56 -1.58
N GLU A 306 -41.95 -24.72 -0.51
CA GLU A 306 -43.22 -25.49 -0.49
C GLU A 306 -44.45 -24.57 -0.33
N SER A 307 -44.24 -23.27 0.00
CA SER A 307 -45.33 -22.32 0.23
C SER A 307 -45.09 -20.96 -0.40
N ILE A 308 -46.15 -20.16 -0.54
CA ILE A 308 -46.07 -18.75 -1.02
C ILE A 308 -45.23 -17.89 -0.05
N ALA A 309 -45.30 -18.17 1.24
CA ALA A 309 -44.48 -17.51 2.26
C ALA A 309 -43.00 -17.79 2.06
N ASP A 310 -42.64 -19.05 1.71
CA ASP A 310 -41.27 -19.46 1.41
C ASP A 310 -40.75 -18.79 0.13
N MET A 311 -41.61 -18.68 -0.90
CA MET A 311 -41.27 -17.94 -2.14
C MET A 311 -40.98 -16.47 -1.85
N LYS A 312 -41.80 -15.83 -1.02
CA LYS A 312 -41.59 -14.43 -0.65
C LYS A 312 -40.30 -14.23 0.12
N ALA A 313 -40.04 -15.08 1.12
CA ALA A 313 -38.80 -15.07 1.89
C ALA A 313 -37.58 -15.34 1.00
N PHE A 314 -37.68 -16.25 0.03
CA PHE A 314 -36.61 -16.51 -0.96
C PHE A 314 -36.31 -15.28 -1.81
N VAL A 315 -37.32 -14.61 -2.36
CA VAL A 315 -37.14 -13.41 -3.18
C VAL A 315 -36.53 -12.27 -2.36
N GLU A 316 -36.97 -12.08 -1.13
CA GLU A 316 -36.44 -11.05 -0.23
C GLU A 316 -34.97 -11.30 0.16
N ASN A 317 -34.58 -12.57 0.37
CA ASN A 317 -33.21 -12.95 0.75
C ASN A 317 -32.30 -13.26 -0.43
N TYR A 318 -32.80 -13.33 -1.65
CA TYR A 318 -32.03 -13.70 -2.84
C TYR A 318 -30.81 -12.82 -3.09
N PRO A 319 -30.88 -11.47 -2.94
CA PRO A 319 -29.70 -10.62 -3.13
C PRO A 319 -28.55 -10.97 -2.16
N GLN A 320 -28.87 -11.25 -0.90
CA GLN A 320 -27.86 -11.65 0.11
C GLN A 320 -27.27 -13.01 -0.21
N PHE A 321 -28.10 -13.97 -0.65
CA PHE A 321 -27.65 -15.28 -1.08
C PHE A 321 -26.73 -15.21 -2.29
N LYS A 322 -27.07 -14.39 -3.29
CA LYS A 322 -26.25 -14.15 -4.47
C LYS A 322 -24.91 -13.50 -4.11
N LYS A 323 -24.93 -12.51 -3.20
CA LYS A 323 -23.71 -11.87 -2.69
C LYS A 323 -22.82 -12.87 -1.96
N MET A 324 -23.39 -13.73 -1.11
CA MET A 324 -22.65 -14.76 -0.40
C MET A 324 -22.06 -15.81 -1.35
N SER A 325 -22.80 -16.23 -2.36
CA SER A 325 -22.30 -17.13 -3.42
C SER A 325 -21.09 -16.53 -4.14
N GLY A 326 -21.15 -15.26 -4.50
CA GLY A 326 -20.04 -14.52 -5.12
C GLY A 326 -18.81 -14.45 -4.23
N THR A 327 -19.00 -14.16 -2.94
CA THR A 327 -17.93 -14.13 -1.93
C THR A 327 -17.27 -15.50 -1.75
N VAL A 328 -18.05 -16.57 -1.63
CA VAL A 328 -17.54 -17.94 -1.53
C VAL A 328 -16.72 -18.31 -2.76
N SER A 329 -17.25 -18.12 -3.96
CA SER A 329 -16.58 -18.47 -5.22
C SER A 329 -15.27 -17.72 -5.38
N LYS A 330 -15.26 -16.44 -5.06
CA LYS A 330 -14.09 -15.58 -5.13
C LYS A 330 -12.96 -16.06 -4.19
N HIS A 331 -13.26 -16.24 -2.92
CA HIS A 331 -12.24 -16.60 -1.93
C HIS A 331 -11.78 -18.04 -2.05
N VAL A 332 -12.65 -18.97 -2.40
CA VAL A 332 -12.27 -20.36 -2.72
C VAL A 332 -11.27 -20.38 -3.88
N THR A 333 -11.54 -19.60 -4.93
CA THR A 333 -10.65 -19.51 -6.09
C THR A 333 -9.30 -18.89 -5.74
N VAL A 334 -9.30 -17.76 -5.03
CA VAL A 334 -8.06 -17.07 -4.62
C VAL A 334 -7.20 -17.95 -3.71
N VAL A 335 -7.79 -18.50 -2.64
CA VAL A 335 -7.07 -19.36 -1.68
C VAL A 335 -6.60 -20.65 -2.35
N GLY A 336 -7.40 -21.22 -3.24
CA GLY A 336 -7.01 -22.37 -4.05
C GLY A 336 -5.76 -22.10 -4.92
N GLU A 337 -5.70 -20.94 -5.54
CA GLU A 337 -4.52 -20.53 -6.34
C GLU A 337 -3.30 -20.26 -5.47
N LEU A 338 -3.46 -19.60 -4.32
CA LEU A 338 -2.36 -19.43 -3.37
C LEU A 338 -1.80 -20.79 -2.91
N SER A 339 -2.68 -21.72 -2.58
CA SER A 339 -2.29 -23.08 -2.17
C SER A 339 -1.55 -23.84 -3.27
N ARG A 340 -2.03 -23.71 -4.51
CA ARG A 340 -1.37 -24.31 -5.69
C ARG A 340 0.05 -23.77 -5.88
N LEU A 341 0.23 -22.46 -5.80
CA LEU A 341 1.52 -21.78 -5.95
C LEU A 341 2.50 -22.15 -4.82
N VAL A 342 2.01 -22.23 -3.59
CA VAL A 342 2.82 -22.65 -2.43
C VAL A 342 3.40 -24.05 -2.65
N GLY A 343 2.58 -25.00 -3.10
CA GLY A 343 3.02 -26.37 -3.38
C GLY A 343 3.90 -26.48 -4.61
N GLN A 344 3.52 -25.83 -5.71
CA GLN A 344 4.23 -25.91 -6.99
C GLN A 344 5.66 -25.34 -6.91
N HIS A 345 5.85 -24.27 -6.16
CA HIS A 345 7.12 -23.55 -6.07
C HIS A 345 7.89 -23.80 -4.77
N ASN A 346 7.46 -24.74 -3.95
CA ASN A 346 8.10 -25.08 -2.70
C ASN A 346 8.30 -23.86 -1.76
N LEU A 347 7.29 -23.02 -1.67
CA LEU A 347 7.40 -21.74 -0.97
C LEU A 347 7.57 -21.87 0.55
N LEU A 348 7.11 -22.96 1.15
CA LEU A 348 7.32 -23.22 2.59
C LEU A 348 8.80 -23.34 2.91
N GLU A 349 9.52 -24.15 2.15
CA GLU A 349 10.96 -24.35 2.35
C GLU A 349 11.77 -23.09 2.02
N VAL A 350 11.40 -22.39 0.94
CA VAL A 350 11.97 -21.09 0.59
C VAL A 350 11.78 -20.08 1.73
N SER A 351 10.56 -19.97 2.24
CA SER A 351 10.23 -19.04 3.32
C SER A 351 10.96 -19.37 4.63
N GLU A 352 11.11 -20.63 4.97
CA GLU A 352 11.89 -21.07 6.13
C GLU A 352 13.34 -20.59 6.03
N CYS A 353 13.96 -20.76 4.88
CA CYS A 353 15.31 -20.26 4.62
C CYS A 353 15.40 -18.73 4.68
N GLU A 354 14.44 -18.02 4.11
CA GLU A 354 14.37 -16.56 4.19
C GLU A 354 14.30 -16.08 5.64
N GLN A 355 13.47 -16.71 6.47
CA GLN A 355 13.33 -16.37 7.89
C GLN A 355 14.61 -16.64 8.67
N GLU A 356 15.29 -17.73 8.41
CA GLU A 356 16.58 -18.03 9.03
C GLU A 356 17.65 -17.00 8.65
N LEU A 357 17.72 -16.61 7.38
CA LEU A 357 18.63 -15.55 6.92
C LEU A 357 18.36 -14.22 7.61
N ALA A 358 17.10 -13.89 7.80
CA ALA A 358 16.68 -12.61 8.41
C ALA A 358 16.85 -12.58 9.94
N CYS A 359 16.71 -13.72 10.62
CA CYS A 359 16.55 -13.78 12.08
C CYS A 359 17.63 -14.52 12.84
N GLN A 360 18.39 -15.38 12.17
CA GLN A 360 19.40 -16.21 12.81
C GLN A 360 20.81 -15.78 12.40
N ASN A 361 21.81 -16.08 13.23
CA ASN A 361 23.21 -15.71 12.98
C ASN A 361 24.10 -16.96 12.91
N ASP A 362 23.79 -17.85 11.97
CA ASP A 362 24.62 -19.00 11.64
C ASP A 362 24.94 -18.97 10.15
N HIS A 363 26.06 -18.34 9.82
CA HIS A 363 26.50 -18.14 8.44
C HIS A 363 26.65 -19.46 7.68
N SER A 364 27.33 -20.45 8.27
CA SER A 364 27.61 -21.71 7.60
C SER A 364 26.36 -22.52 7.30
N ALA A 365 25.43 -22.60 8.27
CA ALA A 365 24.17 -23.30 8.10
C ALA A 365 23.27 -22.60 7.08
N SER A 366 23.18 -21.27 7.16
CA SER A 366 22.39 -20.45 6.22
C SER A 366 22.92 -20.54 4.79
N LEU A 367 24.24 -20.45 4.61
CA LEU A 367 24.86 -20.58 3.29
C LEU A 367 24.60 -21.95 2.67
N GLN A 368 24.71 -23.01 3.46
CA GLN A 368 24.45 -24.38 2.98
C GLN A 368 22.98 -24.55 2.58
N LYS A 369 22.03 -24.02 3.34
CA LYS A 369 20.61 -24.07 3.01
C LYS A 369 20.30 -23.30 1.72
N VAL A 370 20.87 -22.11 1.54
CA VAL A 370 20.72 -21.33 0.30
C VAL A 370 21.24 -22.14 -0.89
N LYS A 371 22.45 -22.70 -0.80
CA LYS A 371 23.03 -23.54 -1.87
C LYS A 371 22.16 -24.74 -2.20
N ASN A 372 21.62 -25.42 -1.19
CA ASN A 372 20.74 -26.57 -1.39
C ASN A 372 19.45 -26.18 -2.13
N LEU A 373 18.82 -25.06 -1.74
CA LEU A 373 17.62 -24.57 -2.40
C LEU A 373 17.88 -24.12 -3.84
N LEU A 374 19.00 -23.44 -4.11
CA LEU A 374 19.38 -23.03 -5.47
C LEU A 374 19.56 -24.21 -6.42
N ASN A 375 19.87 -25.40 -5.91
CA ASN A 375 20.06 -26.61 -6.69
C ASN A 375 18.77 -27.43 -6.88
N LYS A 376 17.65 -27.05 -6.26
CA LYS A 376 16.36 -27.72 -6.44
C LYS A 376 15.64 -27.24 -7.71
N GLU A 377 14.95 -28.17 -8.38
CA GLU A 377 14.32 -27.89 -9.69
C GLU A 377 13.05 -27.04 -9.61
N LYS A 378 12.33 -27.10 -8.50
CA LYS A 378 11.00 -26.45 -8.34
C LYS A 378 11.06 -24.99 -7.89
N ILE A 379 12.24 -24.44 -7.63
CA ILE A 379 12.39 -23.08 -7.13
C ILE A 379 12.33 -22.09 -8.30
N ARG A 380 11.48 -21.06 -8.17
CA ARG A 380 11.37 -20.02 -9.21
C ARG A 380 12.63 -19.14 -9.25
N ASP A 381 12.93 -18.59 -10.42
CA ASP A 381 14.04 -17.64 -10.58
C ASP A 381 13.96 -16.46 -9.62
N VAL A 382 12.76 -15.91 -9.40
CA VAL A 382 12.55 -14.81 -8.45
C VAL A 382 12.84 -15.22 -7.01
N ASP A 383 12.53 -16.44 -6.63
CA ASP A 383 12.80 -16.94 -5.26
C ASP A 383 14.28 -17.22 -5.05
N MET A 384 14.96 -17.77 -6.05
CA MET A 384 16.43 -17.92 -6.04
C MET A 384 17.12 -16.57 -5.90
N LEU A 385 16.70 -15.58 -6.68
CA LEU A 385 17.24 -14.22 -6.62
C LEU A 385 17.04 -13.60 -5.23
N ARG A 386 15.85 -13.72 -4.67
CA ARG A 386 15.52 -13.18 -3.35
C ARG A 386 16.36 -13.81 -2.24
N LEU A 387 16.56 -15.12 -2.27
CA LEU A 387 17.42 -15.82 -1.31
C LEU A 387 18.86 -15.28 -1.34
N VAL A 388 19.42 -15.10 -2.52
CA VAL A 388 20.77 -14.53 -2.68
C VAL A 388 20.80 -13.08 -2.21
N MET A 389 19.78 -12.31 -2.48
CA MET A 389 19.67 -10.91 -2.04
C MET A 389 19.61 -10.79 -0.51
N ILE A 390 18.79 -11.60 0.15
CA ILE A 390 18.67 -11.59 1.61
C ILE A 390 19.99 -12.03 2.24
N TYR A 391 20.60 -13.07 1.69
CA TYR A 391 21.95 -13.49 2.09
C TYR A 391 22.96 -12.35 1.97
N ALA A 392 22.98 -11.67 0.85
CA ALA A 392 23.90 -10.56 0.60
C ALA A 392 23.72 -9.42 1.61
N LEU A 393 22.48 -9.03 1.89
CA LEU A 393 22.18 -8.00 2.90
C LEU A 393 22.65 -8.42 4.30
N ARG A 394 22.46 -9.69 4.63
CA ARG A 394 22.84 -10.23 5.95
C ARG A 394 24.34 -10.34 6.14
N TYR A 395 25.03 -10.85 5.14
CA TYR A 395 26.43 -11.31 5.24
C TYR A 395 27.41 -10.52 4.38
N GLU A 396 27.05 -9.36 3.85
CA GLU A 396 27.94 -8.54 3.01
C GLU A 396 29.25 -8.14 3.72
N LYS A 397 29.21 -7.97 5.05
CA LYS A 397 30.40 -7.66 5.88
C LYS A 397 31.11 -8.88 6.41
N HIS A 398 30.57 -10.07 6.25
CA HIS A 398 31.18 -11.29 6.77
C HIS A 398 32.43 -11.62 5.98
N SER A 399 33.53 -11.94 6.67
CA SER A 399 34.84 -12.20 6.05
C SER A 399 34.84 -13.38 5.07
N SER A 400 33.93 -14.33 5.28
CA SER A 400 33.81 -15.54 4.46
C SER A 400 32.50 -15.51 3.64
N ASN A 401 31.98 -14.34 3.28
CA ASN A 401 30.77 -14.29 2.45
C ASN A 401 31.06 -14.88 1.05
N GLU A 402 30.08 -15.56 0.52
CA GLU A 402 30.13 -16.17 -0.81
C GLU A 402 29.15 -15.55 -1.79
N ILE A 403 28.95 -14.24 -1.72
CA ILE A 403 27.99 -13.52 -2.61
C ILE A 403 28.32 -13.80 -4.07
N SER A 404 29.59 -13.69 -4.47
CA SER A 404 30.03 -13.98 -5.85
C SER A 404 29.76 -15.41 -6.28
N GLY A 405 30.02 -16.36 -5.40
CA GLY A 405 29.75 -17.78 -5.65
C GLY A 405 28.28 -18.06 -5.83
N LEU A 406 27.40 -17.42 -5.04
CA LEU A 406 25.95 -17.54 -5.17
C LEU A 406 25.44 -16.90 -6.47
N VAL A 407 25.95 -15.74 -6.83
CA VAL A 407 25.61 -15.08 -8.12
C VAL A 407 26.06 -15.95 -9.30
N ASP A 408 27.20 -16.61 -9.20
CA ASP A 408 27.66 -17.57 -10.22
C ASP A 408 26.73 -18.80 -10.33
N ILE A 409 26.21 -19.29 -9.21
CA ILE A 409 25.18 -20.34 -9.22
C ILE A 409 23.92 -19.86 -9.94
N LEU A 410 23.48 -18.64 -9.70
CA LEU A 410 22.34 -18.05 -10.42
C LEU A 410 22.59 -18.00 -11.94
N ARG A 411 23.80 -17.65 -12.34
CA ARG A 411 24.21 -17.68 -13.77
C ARG A 411 24.12 -19.09 -14.35
N LYS A 412 24.62 -20.08 -13.66
CA LYS A 412 24.56 -21.50 -14.07
C LYS A 412 23.13 -22.04 -14.15
N LYS A 413 22.22 -21.50 -13.34
CA LYS A 413 20.80 -21.84 -13.37
C LYS A 413 20.02 -21.10 -14.46
N GLY A 414 20.65 -20.25 -15.24
CA GLY A 414 20.06 -19.57 -16.39
C GLY A 414 19.49 -18.19 -16.13
N LEU A 415 19.68 -17.61 -14.93
CA LEU A 415 19.26 -16.22 -14.69
C LEU A 415 20.15 -15.28 -15.52
N ASN A 416 19.50 -14.39 -16.27
CA ASN A 416 20.21 -13.43 -17.11
C ASN A 416 20.94 -12.35 -16.28
N GLU A 417 21.82 -11.61 -16.92
CA GLU A 417 22.62 -10.56 -16.28
C GLU A 417 21.76 -9.47 -15.66
N LYS A 418 20.64 -9.11 -16.29
CA LYS A 418 19.69 -8.10 -15.77
C LYS A 418 19.12 -8.49 -14.41
N LEU A 419 18.81 -9.77 -14.21
CA LEU A 419 18.33 -10.28 -12.92
C LEU A 419 19.48 -10.36 -11.90
N ARG A 420 20.63 -10.92 -12.30
CA ARG A 420 21.78 -11.07 -11.42
C ARG A 420 22.35 -9.73 -10.92
N SER A 421 22.35 -8.72 -11.76
CA SER A 421 22.82 -7.37 -11.40
C SER A 421 21.97 -6.70 -10.30
N LYS A 422 20.77 -7.17 -10.08
CA LYS A 422 19.89 -6.68 -9.01
C LYS A 422 20.45 -6.95 -7.61
N VAL A 423 21.29 -7.95 -7.43
CA VAL A 423 21.97 -8.23 -6.14
C VAL A 423 22.84 -7.04 -5.75
N GLN A 424 23.72 -6.57 -6.65
CA GLN A 424 24.55 -5.40 -6.38
C GLN A 424 23.71 -4.13 -6.26
N ALA A 425 22.70 -3.95 -7.10
CA ALA A 425 21.78 -2.83 -7.02
C ALA A 425 21.10 -2.74 -5.65
N LEU A 426 20.70 -3.86 -5.09
CA LEU A 426 20.11 -3.92 -3.75
C LEU A 426 21.11 -3.52 -2.66
N LEU A 427 22.36 -3.95 -2.74
CA LEU A 427 23.41 -3.56 -1.81
C LEU A 427 23.73 -2.06 -1.91
N ASP A 428 23.70 -1.50 -3.10
CA ASP A 428 23.87 -0.05 -3.32
C ASP A 428 22.69 0.74 -2.76
N TYR A 429 21.47 0.20 -2.85
CA TYR A 429 20.25 0.83 -2.36
C TYR A 429 20.09 0.76 -0.84
N GLY A 430 20.22 -0.42 -0.26
CA GLY A 430 19.90 -0.69 1.13
C GLY A 430 20.92 -1.53 1.89
N GLY A 431 22.15 -1.66 1.39
CA GLY A 431 23.24 -2.36 2.05
C GLY A 431 23.80 -1.61 3.26
N SER A 432 24.81 -2.16 3.90
CA SER A 432 25.39 -1.62 5.14
C SER A 432 25.92 -0.20 5.03
N GLN A 433 26.37 0.21 3.85
CA GLN A 433 26.84 1.57 3.59
C GLN A 433 25.70 2.59 3.45
N ALA A 434 24.51 2.12 3.13
CA ALA A 434 23.33 2.95 2.89
C ALA A 434 22.43 3.08 4.13
N ARG A 435 22.43 2.06 4.98
CA ARG A 435 21.59 2.02 6.20
C ARG A 435 22.16 2.91 7.29
N GLY A 436 21.30 3.70 7.92
CA GLY A 436 21.62 4.43 9.15
C GLY A 436 21.44 3.58 10.42
N THR A 437 20.81 2.40 10.28
CA THR A 437 20.51 1.47 11.38
C THR A 437 21.02 0.08 11.02
N ASP A 438 21.58 -0.62 11.99
CA ASP A 438 21.91 -2.04 11.79
C ASP A 438 20.66 -2.90 11.99
N LEU A 439 20.24 -3.59 10.93
CA LEU A 439 19.06 -4.48 10.97
C LEU A 439 19.32 -5.77 11.75
N PHE A 440 20.58 -6.14 11.97
CA PHE A 440 20.97 -7.48 12.38
C PHE A 440 21.79 -7.53 13.68
N GLU A 441 22.38 -6.45 14.15
CA GLU A 441 23.35 -6.45 15.26
C GLU A 441 22.77 -6.27 16.68
N ASN A 442 21.54 -5.84 16.85
CA ASN A 442 21.01 -5.43 18.16
C ASN A 442 20.03 -6.42 18.79
N GLU A 443 20.16 -7.71 18.56
CA GLU A 443 19.42 -8.67 19.37
C GLU A 443 20.22 -9.08 20.61
N ASP A 444 19.76 -8.59 21.77
CA ASP A 444 20.20 -9.07 23.07
C ASP A 444 20.14 -10.62 23.08
N PRO A 445 21.26 -11.32 23.40
CA PRO A 445 21.28 -12.79 23.47
C PRO A 445 20.15 -13.37 24.34
N VAL A 446 19.69 -12.62 25.34
CA VAL A 446 18.57 -13.01 26.19
C VAL A 446 17.23 -12.92 25.43
N ALA A 447 17.08 -11.96 24.55
CA ALA A 447 15.90 -11.84 23.67
C ALA A 447 15.86 -12.95 22.64
N ILE A 448 17.00 -13.32 22.07
CA ILE A 448 17.17 -14.47 21.17
C ILE A 448 16.78 -15.77 21.88
N THR A 449 17.26 -15.98 23.10
CA THR A 449 16.95 -17.19 23.90
C THR A 449 15.46 -17.25 24.25
N LYS A 450 14.82 -16.13 24.61
CA LYS A 450 13.38 -16.07 24.85
C LYS A 450 12.55 -16.29 23.58
N ARG A 451 13.02 -15.85 22.42
CA ARG A 451 12.41 -16.14 21.12
C ARG A 451 12.53 -17.60 20.75
N PHE A 452 13.69 -18.21 20.95
CA PHE A 452 13.90 -19.65 20.75
C PHE A 452 12.98 -20.50 21.63
N LEU A 453 12.81 -20.15 22.89
CA LEU A 453 11.92 -20.87 23.82
C LEU A 453 10.43 -20.65 23.50
N LYS A 454 10.06 -19.50 22.96
CA LYS A 454 8.70 -19.25 22.42
C LYS A 454 8.45 -19.97 21.10
N GLY A 455 9.47 -20.10 20.25
CA GLY A 455 9.41 -20.77 18.96
C GLY A 455 9.22 -22.29 19.03
N LEU A 456 9.51 -22.91 20.15
CA LEU A 456 9.33 -24.36 20.33
C LEU A 456 7.87 -24.80 20.55
N LYS A 457 6.91 -23.89 20.61
CA LYS A 457 5.51 -24.19 20.87
C LYS A 457 4.55 -24.25 19.68
N GLY A 458 5.02 -24.12 18.44
CA GLY A 458 4.13 -24.27 17.27
C GLY A 458 4.82 -24.03 15.93
N VAL A 459 4.39 -24.75 14.92
CA VAL A 459 4.84 -24.69 13.53
C VAL A 459 4.70 -23.27 12.91
N GLU A 460 3.83 -22.46 13.47
CA GLU A 460 3.53 -21.10 13.01
C GLU A 460 4.73 -20.12 13.10
N ASN A 461 5.66 -20.36 14.02
CA ASN A 461 6.79 -19.45 14.28
C ASN A 461 7.98 -19.60 13.32
N VAL A 462 8.04 -20.68 12.54
CA VAL A 462 9.13 -20.92 11.58
C VAL A 462 9.05 -19.97 10.39
N TYR A 463 7.85 -19.59 9.98
CA TYR A 463 7.59 -18.74 8.81
C TYR A 463 7.34 -17.27 9.13
N THR A 464 7.20 -16.91 10.41
CA THR A 464 6.79 -15.58 10.87
C THR A 464 7.65 -15.00 11.98
N GLN A 465 8.96 -15.31 11.97
CA GLN A 465 9.91 -14.85 13.01
C GLN A 465 10.33 -13.40 12.82
N HIS A 466 10.50 -12.98 11.56
CA HIS A 466 10.95 -11.64 11.22
C HIS A 466 9.90 -10.58 11.60
N LYS A 467 10.37 -9.50 12.20
CA LYS A 467 9.59 -8.29 12.42
C LYS A 467 10.23 -7.15 11.64
N PRO A 468 9.42 -6.34 10.92
CA PRO A 468 9.94 -5.14 10.27
C PRO A 468 10.65 -4.20 11.24
N LEU A 469 11.63 -3.45 10.76
CA LEU A 469 12.29 -2.38 11.54
C LEU A 469 11.26 -1.40 12.12
N LEU A 470 10.18 -1.14 11.37
CA LEU A 470 9.06 -0.31 11.81
C LEU A 470 8.49 -0.75 13.16
N HIS A 471 8.44 -2.05 13.43
CA HIS A 471 7.94 -2.56 14.72
C HIS A 471 8.76 -2.01 15.90
N SER A 472 10.09 -2.05 15.80
CA SER A 472 11.00 -1.50 16.82
C SER A 472 10.85 0.02 16.94
N ILE A 473 10.78 0.72 15.83
CA ILE A 473 10.61 2.19 15.80
C ILE A 473 9.32 2.59 16.50
N LEU A 474 8.20 1.96 16.17
CA LEU A 474 6.90 2.29 16.76
C LEU A 474 6.79 1.87 18.22
N ASP A 475 7.41 0.76 18.62
CA ASP A 475 7.48 0.35 20.02
C ASP A 475 8.23 1.38 20.86
N GLN A 476 9.36 1.88 20.39
CA GLN A 476 10.11 2.93 21.05
C GLN A 476 9.36 4.26 21.05
N LEU A 477 8.73 4.62 19.95
CA LEU A 477 7.97 5.87 19.82
C LEU A 477 6.78 5.91 20.78
N THR A 478 6.00 4.85 20.85
CA THR A 478 4.82 4.76 21.74
C THR A 478 5.19 4.71 23.22
N LYS A 479 6.40 4.27 23.53
CA LYS A 479 6.97 4.32 24.89
C LYS A 479 7.68 5.64 25.22
N GLY A 480 7.74 6.58 24.27
CA GLY A 480 8.46 7.84 24.44
C GLY A 480 9.98 7.69 24.48
N LYS A 481 10.52 6.62 23.91
CA LYS A 481 11.97 6.27 23.94
C LYS A 481 12.67 6.39 22.59
N LEU A 482 11.96 6.83 21.56
CA LEU A 482 12.59 6.97 20.24
C LEU A 482 13.64 8.08 20.26
N LYS A 483 14.89 7.72 19.93
CA LYS A 483 16.04 8.63 20.01
C LYS A 483 15.91 9.81 19.05
N GLU A 484 16.04 11.01 19.56
CA GLU A 484 16.01 12.25 18.76
C GLU A 484 17.25 12.40 17.87
N SER A 485 18.38 11.81 18.25
CA SER A 485 19.58 11.80 17.40
C SER A 485 19.37 11.07 16.08
N SER A 486 18.56 10.00 16.09
CA SER A 486 18.24 9.20 14.91
C SER A 486 16.98 9.67 14.19
N TYR A 487 16.04 10.22 14.93
CA TYR A 487 14.75 10.72 14.42
C TYR A 487 14.44 12.10 15.02
N PRO A 488 15.16 13.15 14.57
CA PRO A 488 14.98 14.49 15.14
C PRO A 488 13.61 15.08 14.79
N TYR A 489 13.19 16.04 15.63
CA TYR A 489 12.07 16.91 15.29
C TYR A 489 12.51 17.95 14.25
N LEU A 490 11.63 18.26 13.33
CA LEU A 490 11.82 19.41 12.45
C LEU A 490 11.49 20.70 13.21
N GLY A 491 12.44 21.62 13.28
CA GLY A 491 12.30 22.84 14.05
C GLY A 491 12.72 22.69 15.52
N THR A 492 12.24 23.60 16.37
CA THR A 492 12.66 23.69 17.78
C THR A 492 11.68 23.07 18.78
N GLY A 493 10.49 22.66 18.31
CA GLY A 493 9.46 22.05 19.14
C GLY A 493 9.72 20.58 19.42
N GLN A 494 9.27 20.11 20.58
CA GLN A 494 9.29 18.70 20.96
C GLN A 494 7.97 18.33 21.63
N LEU A 495 7.53 17.07 21.49
CA LEU A 495 6.39 16.57 22.25
C LEU A 495 6.83 16.32 23.71
N LYS A 496 6.06 16.87 24.65
CA LYS A 496 6.26 16.62 26.08
C LYS A 496 5.67 15.30 26.52
N ASP A 497 4.56 14.90 25.88
CA ASP A 497 3.83 13.69 26.18
C ASP A 497 4.03 12.64 25.08
N ARG A 498 3.67 11.39 25.40
CA ARG A 498 3.70 10.30 24.42
C ARG A 498 2.71 10.60 23.30
N PRO A 499 3.10 10.40 22.02
CA PRO A 499 2.19 10.65 20.89
C PRO A 499 1.01 9.68 20.92
N GLN A 500 -0.18 10.19 20.59
CA GLN A 500 -1.41 9.41 20.47
C GLN A 500 -1.80 9.22 19.01
N ASP A 501 -1.86 10.29 18.24
CA ASP A 501 -2.15 10.26 16.82
C ASP A 501 -0.84 10.32 16.03
N ILE A 502 -0.53 9.23 15.34
CA ILE A 502 0.73 9.07 14.62
C ILE A 502 0.41 8.76 13.16
N ILE A 503 1.00 9.53 12.25
CA ILE A 503 0.99 9.25 10.82
C ILE A 503 2.42 8.89 10.42
N VAL A 504 2.60 7.69 9.90
CA VAL A 504 3.89 7.20 9.40
C VAL A 504 3.88 7.26 7.88
N PHE A 505 4.93 7.81 7.29
CA PHE A 505 5.11 7.82 5.86
C PHE A 505 6.45 7.18 5.48
N MET A 506 6.40 6.17 4.59
CA MET A 506 7.56 5.44 4.11
C MET A 506 7.93 5.87 2.69
N ILE A 507 9.03 6.61 2.57
CA ILE A 507 9.62 6.96 1.27
C ILE A 507 10.18 5.68 0.63
N GLY A 508 9.88 5.46 -0.64
CA GLY A 508 10.28 4.24 -1.34
C GLY A 508 9.30 3.09 -1.20
N GLY A 509 8.17 3.32 -0.54
CA GLY A 509 7.06 2.39 -0.41
C GLY A 509 7.03 1.61 0.90
N THR A 510 5.83 1.33 1.36
CA THR A 510 5.56 0.47 2.52
C THR A 510 5.18 -0.95 2.06
N THR A 511 4.85 -1.83 3.00
CA THR A 511 4.42 -3.21 2.74
C THR A 511 3.16 -3.54 3.54
N TYR A 512 2.43 -4.58 3.14
CA TYR A 512 1.31 -5.09 3.93
C TYR A 512 1.75 -5.68 5.28
N GLU A 513 2.98 -6.15 5.38
CA GLU A 513 3.55 -6.60 6.67
C GLU A 513 3.72 -5.44 7.65
N GLU A 514 4.12 -4.29 7.16
CA GLU A 514 4.20 -3.08 7.98
C GLU A 514 2.81 -2.55 8.35
N ALA A 515 1.84 -2.69 7.46
CA ALA A 515 0.43 -2.41 7.77
C ALA A 515 -0.11 -3.35 8.86
N LEU A 516 0.27 -4.61 8.84
CA LEU A 516 -0.05 -5.57 9.92
C LEU A 516 0.56 -5.14 11.26
N THR A 517 1.81 -4.69 11.25
CA THR A 517 2.48 -4.14 12.45
C THR A 517 1.66 -2.98 13.05
N VAL A 518 1.24 -2.05 12.22
CA VAL A 518 0.40 -0.92 12.63
C VAL A 518 -0.95 -1.39 13.18
N HIS A 519 -1.59 -2.33 12.50
CA HIS A 519 -2.85 -2.92 12.95
C HIS A 519 -2.73 -3.56 14.34
N CYS A 520 -1.67 -4.33 14.58
CA CYS A 520 -1.43 -4.97 15.88
C CYS A 520 -1.20 -3.95 16.99
N ILE A 521 -0.43 -2.89 16.72
CA ILE A 521 -0.17 -1.82 17.70
C ILE A 521 -1.46 -1.05 18.01
N ASN A 522 -2.25 -0.71 17.02
CA ASN A 522 -3.54 -0.03 17.20
C ASN A 522 -4.50 -0.82 18.10
N ARG A 523 -4.43 -2.14 18.06
CA ARG A 523 -5.27 -3.02 18.89
C ARG A 523 -4.71 -3.28 20.28
N SER A 524 -3.40 -3.29 20.44
CA SER A 524 -2.73 -3.70 21.69
C SER A 524 -2.33 -2.55 22.60
N VAL A 525 -2.07 -1.37 22.06
CA VAL A 525 -1.64 -0.20 22.82
C VAL A 525 -2.81 0.78 22.96
N THR A 526 -3.29 0.92 24.20
CA THR A 526 -4.43 1.79 24.50
C THR A 526 -4.09 3.27 24.26
N GLY A 527 -5.00 3.99 23.62
CA GLY A 527 -4.87 5.44 23.37
C GLY A 527 -3.97 5.82 22.21
N VAL A 528 -3.41 4.84 21.49
CA VAL A 528 -2.59 5.09 20.28
C VAL A 528 -3.40 4.78 19.03
N ARG A 529 -3.33 5.69 18.06
CA ARG A 529 -3.96 5.57 16.75
C ARG A 529 -2.90 5.88 15.70
N ILE A 530 -2.57 4.89 14.87
CA ILE A 530 -1.53 4.99 13.85
C ILE A 530 -2.15 4.76 12.47
N VAL A 531 -1.77 5.61 11.52
CA VAL A 531 -2.01 5.43 10.09
C VAL A 531 -0.64 5.37 9.42
N ILE A 532 -0.48 4.43 8.51
CA ILE A 532 0.74 4.28 7.71
C ILE A 532 0.43 4.49 6.24
N GLY A 533 1.35 5.13 5.54
CA GLY A 533 1.33 5.23 4.10
C GLY A 533 2.73 5.23 3.52
N GLY A 534 2.79 5.21 2.22
CA GLY A 534 4.03 5.25 1.47
C GLY A 534 3.82 5.75 0.06
N THR A 535 4.91 5.93 -0.65
CA THR A 535 4.87 6.24 -2.09
C THR A 535 4.20 5.12 -2.88
N ALA A 536 4.35 3.87 -2.42
CA ALA A 536 3.67 2.68 -2.95
C ALA A 536 3.45 1.66 -1.82
N VAL A 537 2.69 0.61 -2.10
CA VAL A 537 2.61 -0.61 -1.26
C VAL A 537 3.25 -1.74 -2.05
N HIS A 538 4.43 -2.16 -1.62
CA HIS A 538 5.27 -3.11 -2.35
C HIS A 538 4.91 -4.58 -2.11
N ASN A 539 5.12 -5.36 -3.16
CA ASN A 539 5.54 -6.75 -3.10
C ASN A 539 7.03 -6.84 -3.52
N SER A 540 7.60 -8.02 -3.56
CA SER A 540 9.02 -8.17 -3.92
C SER A 540 9.31 -7.68 -5.35
N LYS A 541 8.40 -7.94 -6.28
CA LYS A 541 8.54 -7.51 -7.68
C LYS A 541 8.57 -5.99 -7.82
N SER A 542 7.62 -5.29 -7.24
CA SER A 542 7.55 -3.82 -7.30
C SER A 542 8.70 -3.18 -6.53
N PHE A 543 9.12 -3.77 -5.42
CA PHE A 543 10.28 -3.30 -4.66
C PHE A 543 11.58 -3.40 -5.46
N LEU A 544 11.82 -4.52 -6.15
CA LEU A 544 13.00 -4.69 -6.99
C LEU A 544 13.01 -3.73 -8.18
N GLU A 545 11.85 -3.37 -8.70
CA GLU A 545 11.72 -2.32 -9.72
C GLU A 545 12.07 -0.93 -9.15
N GLU A 546 11.58 -0.60 -7.96
CA GLU A 546 11.97 0.62 -7.22
C GLU A 546 13.49 0.71 -7.04
N VAL A 547 14.12 -0.37 -6.58
CA VAL A 547 15.57 -0.46 -6.42
C VAL A 547 16.30 -0.27 -7.74
N SER A 548 15.86 -0.94 -8.80
CA SER A 548 16.48 -0.84 -10.13
C SER A 548 16.42 0.57 -10.69
N GLN A 549 15.30 1.26 -10.53
CA GLN A 549 15.16 2.66 -10.96
C GLN A 549 16.02 3.61 -10.12
N ALA A 550 16.11 3.36 -8.81
CA ALA A 550 16.89 4.19 -7.90
C ALA A 550 18.40 4.18 -8.22
N VAL A 551 18.94 3.04 -8.59
CA VAL A 551 20.37 2.89 -8.88
C VAL A 551 20.75 3.25 -10.33
N GLN A 552 19.78 3.44 -11.22
CA GLN A 552 20.04 3.92 -12.57
C GLN A 552 20.61 5.34 -12.53
N GLY A 553 21.74 5.55 -13.22
CA GLY A 553 22.43 6.85 -13.24
C GLY A 553 23.43 7.09 -12.09
N GLN A 554 23.62 6.12 -11.19
CA GLN A 554 24.78 6.18 -10.31
C GLN A 554 26.08 6.00 -11.11
N THR A 555 26.98 6.98 -11.03
CA THR A 555 28.35 6.81 -11.50
C THR A 555 28.99 5.74 -10.60
N PRO A 556 29.62 4.70 -11.18
CA PRO A 556 30.29 3.69 -10.37
C PRO A 556 31.30 4.39 -9.47
N THR A 557 31.16 4.25 -8.17
CA THR A 557 32.18 4.71 -7.22
C THR A 557 33.48 3.97 -7.50
N ARG A 558 34.52 4.71 -7.86
CA ARG A 558 35.85 4.19 -8.25
C ARG A 558 36.61 3.47 -7.13
N TYR A 559 35.99 3.15 -6.01
CA TYR A 559 36.62 2.61 -4.81
C TYR A 559 35.98 1.32 -4.27
N SER A 560 35.56 0.42 -5.11
CA SER A 560 35.38 -0.96 -4.65
C SER A 560 36.40 -1.85 -5.36
N ASN A 561 37.44 -2.25 -4.63
CA ASN A 561 38.35 -3.33 -5.02
C ASN A 561 37.64 -4.70 -5.02
N HIS A 562 36.33 -4.74 -5.14
CA HIS A 562 35.59 -5.96 -5.32
C HIS A 562 35.23 -6.12 -6.80
N PRO A 563 35.47 -7.30 -7.37
CA PRO A 563 35.07 -7.57 -8.75
C PRO A 563 33.57 -7.27 -8.91
N ARG A 564 33.28 -6.49 -9.93
CA ARG A 564 31.87 -6.20 -10.29
C ARG A 564 31.24 -7.51 -10.76
N TRP A 565 30.14 -7.86 -10.13
CA TRP A 565 29.34 -9.04 -10.44
C TRP A 565 28.42 -8.86 -11.64
#